data_9160fab5fbbf38670eaf2621b617ed4a
#
_entry.id   9160fab5fbbf38670eaf2621b617ed4a
#
_cell.length_a   1.000
_cell.length_b   1.000
_cell.length_c   1.000
_cell.angle_alpha   90.00
_cell.angle_beta   90.00
_cell.angle_gamma   90.00
#
_symmetry.space_group_name_H-M   'P 1'
#
loop_
_entity.id
_entity.type
_entity.pdbx_description
1 polymer ?
#
loop_
_entity_poly.entity_id
_entity_poly.type
_entity_poly.pdbx_seq_one_letter_code
_entity_poly.pdbx_strand_id
1 'polypeptide(L)'
;MIMKLRPQASSIVFAALVTTVLAACTTPGTRVVLLPQADGKPSAVVVRAKDGEETLSTPYQRATAAVGASGAPVVDKAEPAKIQAENKVLFDMRPPPPQRYTVFFDAGGTTLTPASQQVMNEALIAAQTRSGSDIVVTGHTDTKGPLEQNDMLSKRRAQEVVQLFVDRQFPAKRIEAVGRGERELAVSTADEVDEPRNRRVTIEVR
;
A
#
# COMPACT_ATOMS: atom_id res chain seq x y z
N MET A 1 101.00 6.16 -22.03
CA MET A 1 100.43 5.85 -20.71
C MET A 1 98.94 6.16 -20.83
N ILE A 2 98.16 5.10 -21.11
CA ILE A 2 96.73 5.23 -21.48
C ILE A 2 95.90 4.76 -20.27
N MET A 3 95.19 5.72 -19.68
CA MET A 3 94.33 5.48 -18.51
C MET A 3 92.92 5.10 -19.00
N LYS A 4 92.52 3.85 -18.74
CA LYS A 4 91.19 3.35 -19.07
C LYS A 4 90.22 3.75 -17.95
N LEU A 5 89.22 4.62 -18.21
CA LEU A 5 88.07 4.83 -17.36
C LEU A 5 87.06 3.70 -17.56
N ARG A 6 86.66 3.06 -16.49
CA ARG A 6 85.52 2.12 -16.48
C ARG A 6 84.23 2.89 -16.24
N PRO A 7 83.15 2.63 -16.94
CA PRO A 7 81.84 3.17 -16.58
C PRO A 7 81.23 2.34 -15.42
N GLN A 8 80.81 3.02 -14.38
CA GLN A 8 79.95 2.45 -13.34
C GLN A 8 78.49 2.37 -13.87
N ALA A 9 77.94 1.16 -13.90
CA ALA A 9 76.55 0.94 -14.17
C ALA A 9 75.69 1.18 -12.92
N SER A 10 74.96 2.32 -12.87
CA SER A 10 73.95 2.57 -11.88
C SER A 10 72.70 1.77 -12.17
N SER A 11 72.49 0.71 -11.41
CA SER A 11 71.22 -0.06 -11.45
C SER A 11 70.13 0.75 -10.71
N ILE A 12 69.27 1.38 -11.50
CA ILE A 12 68.04 1.99 -10.97
C ILE A 12 67.02 0.84 -10.81
N VAL A 13 66.80 0.42 -9.57
CA VAL A 13 65.71 -0.51 -9.24
C VAL A 13 64.39 0.29 -9.21
N PHE A 14 63.61 0.13 -10.25
CA PHE A 14 62.24 0.65 -10.33
C PHE A 14 61.35 -0.25 -9.45
N ALA A 15 61.09 0.16 -8.22
CA ALA A 15 60.09 -0.48 -7.36
C ALA A 15 58.70 -0.11 -7.89
N ALA A 16 58.10 -0.96 -8.74
CA ALA A 16 56.69 -0.83 -9.13
C ALA A 16 55.80 -1.16 -7.94
N LEU A 17 55.28 -0.12 -7.31
CA LEU A 17 54.24 -0.24 -6.28
C LEU A 17 52.91 -0.64 -6.96
N VAL A 18 52.63 -1.94 -7.01
CA VAL A 18 51.32 -2.44 -7.45
C VAL A 18 50.30 -2.20 -6.31
N THR A 19 49.60 -1.07 -6.39
CA THR A 19 48.43 -0.81 -5.57
C THR A 19 47.28 -1.70 -6.09
N THR A 20 47.12 -2.87 -5.51
CA THR A 20 45.92 -3.69 -5.66
C THR A 20 44.76 -2.95 -5.00
N VAL A 21 43.93 -2.26 -5.81
CA VAL A 21 42.64 -1.78 -5.38
C VAL A 21 41.76 -3.01 -5.16
N LEU A 22 41.70 -3.45 -3.92
CA LEU A 22 40.68 -4.41 -3.48
C LEU A 22 39.31 -3.72 -3.64
N ALA A 23 38.68 -3.94 -4.78
CA ALA A 23 37.25 -3.68 -4.93
C ALA A 23 36.53 -4.61 -3.94
N ALA A 24 36.30 -4.11 -2.72
CA ALA A 24 35.41 -4.78 -1.77
C ALA A 24 34.05 -4.89 -2.45
N CYS A 25 33.72 -6.08 -2.94
CA CYS A 25 32.34 -6.42 -3.28
C CYS A 25 31.54 -6.30 -2.00
N THR A 26 30.98 -5.12 -1.74
CA THR A 26 30.02 -4.94 -0.65
C THR A 26 28.81 -5.77 -1.02
N THR A 27 28.64 -6.92 -0.39
CA THR A 27 27.41 -7.71 -0.48
C THR A 27 26.26 -6.77 -0.13
N PRO A 28 25.25 -6.64 -0.98
CA PRO A 28 24.17 -5.68 -0.74
C PRO A 28 23.48 -6.04 0.57
N GLY A 29 23.58 -5.15 1.54
CA GLY A 29 22.84 -5.26 2.78
C GLY A 29 21.35 -5.11 2.55
N THR A 30 20.54 -5.57 3.50
CA THR A 30 19.10 -5.33 3.48
C THR A 30 18.82 -3.85 3.73
N ARG A 31 18.01 -3.25 2.86
CA ARG A 31 17.51 -1.88 3.02
C ARG A 31 15.99 -1.91 3.11
N VAL A 32 15.44 -1.26 4.11
CA VAL A 32 14.01 -1.07 4.28
C VAL A 32 13.74 0.44 4.31
N VAL A 33 12.85 0.90 3.45
CA VAL A 33 12.43 2.31 3.41
C VAL A 33 10.94 2.38 3.70
N LEU A 34 10.55 3.17 4.70
CA LEU A 34 9.14 3.43 4.98
C LEU A 34 8.60 4.42 3.95
N LEU A 35 7.70 3.97 3.08
CA LEU A 35 7.00 4.85 2.14
C LEU A 35 5.76 5.47 2.79
N PRO A 36 5.36 6.68 2.37
CA PRO A 36 4.10 7.26 2.82
C PRO A 36 2.93 6.39 2.39
N GLN A 37 1.92 6.28 3.26
CA GLN A 37 0.66 5.60 2.94
C GLN A 37 -0.15 6.42 1.93
N ALA A 38 -0.86 5.74 1.04
CA ALA A 38 -1.67 6.39 0.01
C ALA A 38 -2.84 7.21 0.60
N ASP A 39 -3.34 6.81 1.77
CA ASP A 39 -4.43 7.48 2.51
C ASP A 39 -3.93 8.56 3.48
N GLY A 40 -2.63 8.83 3.51
CA GLY A 40 -1.98 9.82 4.37
C GLY A 40 -1.90 9.45 5.85
N LYS A 41 -2.35 8.24 6.24
CA LYS A 41 -2.30 7.82 7.65
C LYS A 41 -0.87 7.53 8.10
N PRO A 42 -0.57 7.78 9.38
CA PRO A 42 0.70 7.37 9.97
C PRO A 42 0.87 5.85 9.89
N SER A 43 2.08 5.42 9.59
CA SER A 43 2.45 4.01 9.61
C SER A 43 3.81 3.84 10.25
N ALA A 44 4.09 2.64 10.78
CA ALA A 44 5.38 2.30 11.34
C ALA A 44 5.76 0.88 10.94
N VAL A 45 7.08 0.65 10.81
CA VAL A 45 7.66 -0.66 10.51
C VAL A 45 8.80 -0.91 11.48
N VAL A 46 8.80 -2.06 12.14
CA VAL A 46 9.91 -2.53 12.95
C VAL A 46 10.84 -3.37 12.08
N VAL A 47 12.10 -2.95 11.98
CA VAL A 47 13.13 -3.64 11.23
C VAL A 47 14.04 -4.36 12.22
N ARG A 48 14.07 -5.69 12.18
CA ARG A 48 14.87 -6.53 13.06
C ARG A 48 16.11 -7.04 12.34
N ALA A 49 17.25 -6.92 12.99
CA ALA A 49 18.50 -7.57 12.62
C ALA A 49 18.86 -8.60 13.69
N LYS A 50 20.01 -9.28 13.52
CA LYS A 50 20.44 -10.35 14.43
C LYS A 50 20.50 -9.89 15.89
N ASP A 51 21.04 -8.72 16.15
CA ASP A 51 21.37 -8.25 17.51
C ASP A 51 20.69 -6.90 17.86
N GLY A 52 19.54 -6.59 17.22
CA GLY A 52 18.77 -5.38 17.54
C GLY A 52 17.65 -5.09 16.58
N GLU A 53 16.83 -4.13 16.95
CA GLU A 53 15.70 -3.67 16.12
C GLU A 53 15.60 -2.16 16.13
N GLU A 54 15.05 -1.61 15.05
CA GLU A 54 14.75 -0.20 14.88
C GLU A 54 13.35 0.02 14.32
N THR A 55 12.68 1.07 14.78
CA THR A 55 11.35 1.42 14.33
C THR A 55 11.39 2.63 13.38
N LEU A 56 10.93 2.41 12.15
CA LEU A 56 10.69 3.48 11.19
C LEU A 56 9.26 3.98 11.37
N SER A 57 9.07 5.25 11.70
CA SER A 57 7.75 5.86 11.94
C SER A 57 7.49 7.11 11.10
N THR A 58 8.50 7.59 10.39
CA THR A 58 8.38 8.77 9.52
C THR A 58 8.61 8.37 8.07
N PRO A 59 7.81 8.85 7.11
CA PRO A 59 8.01 8.58 5.69
C PRO A 59 9.44 8.89 5.24
N TYR A 60 9.99 8.00 4.41
CA TYR A 60 11.36 8.01 3.88
C TYR A 60 12.47 7.80 4.92
N GLN A 61 12.15 7.42 6.17
CA GLN A 61 13.16 6.79 7.02
C GLN A 61 13.61 5.47 6.38
N ARG A 62 14.92 5.24 6.44
CA ARG A 62 15.57 4.05 5.89
C ARG A 62 16.37 3.35 6.96
N ALA A 63 16.13 2.06 7.13
CA ALA A 63 16.98 1.17 7.93
C ALA A 63 17.89 0.37 6.98
N THR A 64 19.16 0.31 7.31
CA THR A 64 20.17 -0.46 6.57
C THR A 64 20.84 -1.45 7.52
N ALA A 65 20.83 -2.73 7.14
CA ALA A 65 21.56 -3.78 7.82
C ALA A 65 22.56 -4.41 6.84
N ALA A 66 23.87 -4.32 7.13
CA ALA A 66 24.90 -4.97 6.32
C ALA A 66 24.88 -6.48 6.57
N VAL A 67 25.23 -7.25 5.55
CA VAL A 67 25.33 -8.72 5.69
C VAL A 67 26.42 -9.06 6.69
N GLY A 68 26.07 -9.85 7.72
CA GLY A 68 27.00 -10.26 8.77
C GLY A 68 27.33 -9.19 9.82
N ALA A 69 26.74 -8.01 9.73
CA ALA A 69 26.91 -7.00 10.78
C ALA A 69 26.20 -7.44 12.08
N SER A 70 26.86 -7.19 13.20
CA SER A 70 26.27 -7.27 14.54
C SER A 70 25.69 -5.89 14.92
N GLY A 71 24.59 -5.90 15.66
CA GLY A 71 23.92 -4.70 16.16
C GLY A 71 22.61 -4.38 15.44
N ALA A 72 21.98 -3.31 15.90
CA ALA A 72 20.73 -2.81 15.31
C ALA A 72 20.95 -2.23 13.91
N PRO A 73 19.94 -2.20 13.05
CA PRO A 73 20.01 -1.53 11.76
C PRO A 73 20.35 -0.04 11.93
N VAL A 74 21.15 0.50 11.02
CA VAL A 74 21.43 1.95 10.99
C VAL A 74 20.26 2.67 10.33
N VAL A 75 19.71 3.67 11.03
CA VAL A 75 18.57 4.46 10.54
C VAL A 75 19.04 5.82 10.06
N ASP A 76 18.65 6.19 8.86
CA ASP A 76 18.84 7.51 8.27
C ASP A 76 17.57 7.97 7.52
N LYS A 77 17.61 9.16 6.93
CA LYS A 77 16.53 9.68 6.08
C LYS A 77 16.96 9.61 4.62
N ALA A 78 16.23 8.85 3.83
CA ALA A 78 16.44 8.75 2.40
C ALA A 78 15.80 9.92 1.65
N GLU A 79 16.39 10.34 0.54
CA GLU A 79 15.83 11.37 -0.33
C GLU A 79 14.72 10.76 -1.21
N PRO A 80 13.49 11.32 -1.19
CA PRO A 80 12.35 10.77 -1.93
C PRO A 80 12.61 10.60 -3.42
N ALA A 81 13.18 11.62 -4.07
CA ALA A 81 13.47 11.59 -5.50
C ALA A 81 14.46 10.48 -5.87
N LYS A 82 15.47 10.25 -5.04
CA LYS A 82 16.46 9.20 -5.24
C LYS A 82 15.84 7.81 -5.11
N ILE A 83 15.00 7.60 -4.07
CA ILE A 83 14.29 6.32 -3.89
C ILE A 83 13.37 6.02 -5.08
N GLN A 84 12.64 7.02 -5.59
CA GLN A 84 11.79 6.86 -6.77
C GLN A 84 12.60 6.55 -8.03
N ALA A 85 13.71 7.24 -8.27
CA ALA A 85 14.56 7.02 -9.43
C ALA A 85 15.22 5.63 -9.42
N GLU A 86 15.77 5.21 -8.28
CA GLU A 86 16.42 3.90 -8.10
C GLU A 86 15.42 2.72 -8.23
N ASN A 87 14.14 2.96 -7.95
CA ASN A 87 13.10 1.94 -7.94
C ASN A 87 11.95 2.24 -8.91
N LYS A 88 12.22 2.99 -9.98
CA LYS A 88 11.20 3.48 -10.92
C LYS A 88 10.23 2.38 -11.36
N VAL A 89 10.73 1.20 -11.71
CA VAL A 89 9.88 0.08 -12.17
C VAL A 89 8.86 -0.33 -11.10
N LEU A 90 9.26 -0.39 -9.82
CA LEU A 90 8.36 -0.76 -8.72
C LEU A 90 7.29 0.32 -8.48
N PHE A 91 7.66 1.60 -8.63
CA PHE A 91 6.70 2.70 -8.51
C PHE A 91 5.72 2.73 -9.69
N ASP A 92 6.19 2.47 -10.92
CA ASP A 92 5.36 2.40 -12.12
C ASP A 92 4.39 1.20 -12.09
N MET A 93 4.78 0.10 -11.45
CA MET A 93 3.93 -1.09 -11.25
C MET A 93 2.93 -0.94 -10.11
N ARG A 94 3.00 0.14 -9.34
CA ARG A 94 2.09 0.36 -8.21
C ARG A 94 0.65 0.44 -8.71
N PRO A 95 -0.27 -0.40 -8.21
CA PRO A 95 -1.66 -0.30 -8.61
C PRO A 95 -2.23 1.07 -8.21
N PRO A 96 -3.12 1.64 -9.02
CA PRO A 96 -3.80 2.87 -8.67
C PRO A 96 -4.58 2.69 -7.36
N PRO A 97 -4.75 3.75 -6.56
CA PRO A 97 -5.47 3.66 -5.29
C PRO A 97 -6.90 3.16 -5.50
N PRO A 98 -7.49 2.50 -4.48
CA PRO A 98 -8.89 2.11 -4.53
C PRO A 98 -9.81 3.31 -4.71
N GLN A 99 -10.84 3.15 -5.53
CA GLN A 99 -11.90 4.14 -5.70
C GLN A 99 -13.10 3.73 -4.85
N ARG A 100 -13.68 4.67 -4.11
CA ARG A 100 -14.81 4.42 -3.21
C ARG A 100 -16.02 5.20 -3.62
N TYR A 101 -17.16 4.50 -3.65
CA TYR A 101 -18.47 5.03 -3.96
C TYR A 101 -19.43 4.70 -2.82
N THR A 102 -20.38 5.58 -2.57
CA THR A 102 -21.40 5.36 -1.52
C THR A 102 -22.78 5.52 -2.14
N VAL A 103 -23.61 4.50 -1.96
CA VAL A 103 -24.99 4.49 -2.38
C VAL A 103 -25.93 4.37 -1.19
N PHE A 104 -27.07 5.01 -1.25
CA PHE A 104 -28.05 5.08 -0.19
C PHE A 104 -29.34 4.34 -0.60
N PHE A 105 -30.04 3.86 0.42
CA PHE A 105 -31.27 3.13 0.26
C PHE A 105 -32.45 3.83 0.93
N ASP A 106 -33.62 3.59 0.42
CA ASP A 106 -34.87 4.00 1.05
C ASP A 106 -35.05 3.30 2.42
N ALA A 107 -35.84 3.91 3.29
CA ALA A 107 -36.04 3.39 4.66
C ALA A 107 -36.56 1.94 4.63
N GLY A 108 -35.90 1.08 5.42
CA GLY A 108 -36.30 -0.32 5.63
C GLY A 108 -36.19 -1.26 4.42
N GLY A 109 -35.82 -0.71 3.24
CA GLY A 109 -35.77 -1.47 1.97
C GLY A 109 -34.37 -1.70 1.40
N THR A 110 -34.37 -2.31 0.19
CA THR A 110 -33.21 -2.55 -0.63
C THR A 110 -33.26 -1.77 -1.96
N THR A 111 -34.18 -0.80 -2.08
CA THR A 111 -34.29 0.08 -3.25
C THR A 111 -33.31 1.23 -3.15
N LEU A 112 -32.49 1.42 -4.18
CA LEU A 112 -31.57 2.56 -4.28
C LEU A 112 -32.34 3.87 -4.48
N THR A 113 -31.90 4.92 -3.83
CA THR A 113 -32.40 6.29 -4.11
C THR A 113 -32.06 6.68 -5.55
N PRO A 114 -32.83 7.60 -6.21
CA PRO A 114 -32.52 8.02 -7.57
C PRO A 114 -31.11 8.59 -7.76
N ALA A 115 -30.60 9.35 -6.79
CA ALA A 115 -29.24 9.88 -6.81
C ALA A 115 -28.19 8.74 -6.75
N SER A 116 -28.47 7.66 -6.01
CA SER A 116 -27.57 6.53 -5.88
C SER A 116 -27.49 5.68 -7.16
N GLN A 117 -28.47 5.74 -8.03
CA GLN A 117 -28.41 5.04 -9.32
C GLN A 117 -27.32 5.63 -10.23
N GLN A 118 -27.11 6.95 -10.20
CA GLN A 118 -26.01 7.59 -10.94
C GLN A 118 -24.66 7.16 -10.37
N VAL A 119 -24.49 7.21 -9.05
CA VAL A 119 -23.25 6.78 -8.38
C VAL A 119 -22.95 5.31 -8.67
N MET A 120 -23.97 4.46 -8.72
CA MET A 120 -23.83 3.04 -9.10
C MET A 120 -23.30 2.88 -10.53
N ASN A 121 -23.77 3.70 -11.48
CA ASN A 121 -23.25 3.68 -12.85
C ASN A 121 -21.78 4.15 -12.91
N GLU A 122 -21.41 5.15 -12.16
CA GLU A 122 -20.01 5.62 -12.06
C GLU A 122 -19.10 4.51 -11.48
N ALA A 123 -19.54 3.83 -10.43
CA ALA A 123 -18.80 2.70 -9.83
C ALA A 123 -18.64 1.54 -10.83
N LEU A 124 -19.66 1.25 -11.63
CA LEU A 124 -19.60 0.23 -12.66
C LEU A 124 -18.58 0.58 -13.77
N ILE A 125 -18.63 1.81 -14.27
CA ILE A 125 -17.67 2.30 -15.28
C ILE A 125 -16.24 2.19 -14.73
N ALA A 126 -16.01 2.64 -13.51
CA ALA A 126 -14.71 2.54 -12.87
C ALA A 126 -14.22 1.08 -12.75
N ALA A 127 -15.11 0.17 -12.38
CA ALA A 127 -14.79 -1.24 -12.28
C ALA A 127 -14.48 -1.89 -13.65
N GLN A 128 -15.19 -1.51 -14.71
CA GLN A 128 -14.98 -2.04 -16.05
C GLN A 128 -13.73 -1.49 -16.73
N THR A 129 -13.37 -0.24 -16.46
CA THR A 129 -12.20 0.42 -17.07
C THR A 129 -10.89 0.06 -16.38
N ARG A 130 -10.95 -0.34 -15.11
CA ARG A 130 -9.75 -0.75 -14.34
C ARG A 130 -9.41 -2.20 -14.65
N SER A 131 -8.27 -2.42 -15.34
CA SER A 131 -7.79 -3.77 -15.63
C SER A 131 -7.55 -4.56 -14.34
N GLY A 132 -8.12 -5.77 -14.28
CA GLY A 132 -7.93 -6.62 -13.12
C GLY A 132 -8.63 -6.15 -11.84
N SER A 133 -9.69 -5.31 -11.92
CA SER A 133 -10.38 -4.81 -10.73
C SER A 133 -11.10 -5.88 -9.94
N ASP A 134 -11.03 -5.81 -8.62
CA ASP A 134 -11.91 -6.50 -7.68
C ASP A 134 -12.79 -5.49 -6.96
N ILE A 135 -13.99 -5.92 -6.55
CA ILE A 135 -14.96 -5.05 -5.91
C ILE A 135 -15.28 -5.60 -4.51
N VAL A 136 -15.25 -4.72 -3.51
CA VAL A 136 -15.78 -5.02 -2.18
C VAL A 136 -17.01 -4.16 -1.95
N VAL A 137 -18.14 -4.81 -1.68
CA VAL A 137 -19.42 -4.17 -1.42
C VAL A 137 -19.76 -4.38 0.05
N THR A 138 -19.82 -3.29 0.82
CA THR A 138 -20.09 -3.35 2.26
C THR A 138 -21.40 -2.64 2.59
N GLY A 139 -22.35 -3.37 3.14
CA GLY A 139 -23.64 -2.84 3.59
C GLY A 139 -23.63 -2.39 5.04
N HIS A 140 -24.36 -1.32 5.32
CA HIS A 140 -24.52 -0.72 6.65
C HIS A 140 -25.99 -0.38 6.93
N THR A 141 -26.33 -0.27 8.22
CA THR A 141 -27.64 0.20 8.70
C THR A 141 -27.45 1.37 9.67
N ASP A 142 -28.54 2.03 9.98
CA ASP A 142 -28.64 2.82 11.20
C ASP A 142 -28.77 1.91 12.43
N THR A 143 -28.91 2.51 13.61
CA THR A 143 -29.01 1.80 14.91
C THR A 143 -30.45 1.46 15.28
N LYS A 144 -31.41 1.63 14.37
CA LYS A 144 -32.81 1.34 14.64
C LYS A 144 -33.09 -0.15 14.46
N GLY A 145 -33.66 -0.75 15.49
CA GLY A 145 -34.08 -2.16 15.51
C GLY A 145 -32.98 -3.14 15.96
N PRO A 146 -33.29 -4.44 16.03
CA PRO A 146 -32.40 -5.45 16.57
C PRO A 146 -31.13 -5.63 15.73
N LEU A 147 -29.99 -5.76 16.41
CA LEU A 147 -28.65 -5.95 15.82
C LEU A 147 -28.62 -7.09 14.77
N GLU A 148 -29.26 -8.23 15.06
CA GLU A 148 -29.30 -9.36 14.15
C GLU A 148 -30.08 -9.04 12.85
N GLN A 149 -31.16 -8.28 12.97
CA GLN A 149 -31.91 -7.82 11.80
C GLN A 149 -31.11 -6.82 10.97
N ASN A 150 -30.36 -5.92 11.62
CA ASN A 150 -29.46 -4.99 10.98
C ASN A 150 -28.31 -5.70 10.25
N ASP A 151 -27.77 -6.77 10.82
CA ASP A 151 -26.78 -7.63 10.16
C ASP A 151 -27.34 -8.27 8.88
N MET A 152 -28.52 -8.86 8.97
CA MET A 152 -29.19 -9.47 7.81
C MET A 152 -29.56 -8.44 6.74
N LEU A 153 -30.09 -7.28 7.14
CA LEU A 153 -30.47 -6.20 6.22
C LEU A 153 -29.25 -5.63 5.48
N SER A 154 -28.16 -5.37 6.21
CA SER A 154 -26.93 -4.87 5.61
C SER A 154 -26.35 -5.83 4.58
N LYS A 155 -26.36 -7.14 4.88
CA LYS A 155 -25.90 -8.17 3.95
C LYS A 155 -26.79 -8.25 2.70
N ARG A 156 -28.13 -8.20 2.86
CA ARG A 156 -29.06 -8.15 1.73
C ARG A 156 -28.79 -6.94 0.82
N ARG A 157 -28.63 -5.74 1.40
CA ARG A 157 -28.30 -4.52 0.64
C ARG A 157 -27.01 -4.68 -0.16
N ALA A 158 -25.97 -5.26 0.45
CA ALA A 158 -24.73 -5.54 -0.26
C ALA A 158 -24.95 -6.50 -1.43
N GLN A 159 -25.73 -7.56 -1.23
CA GLN A 159 -26.06 -8.55 -2.26
C GLN A 159 -26.86 -7.95 -3.43
N GLU A 160 -27.81 -7.04 -3.17
CA GLU A 160 -28.54 -6.32 -4.22
C GLU A 160 -27.60 -5.49 -5.09
N VAL A 161 -26.63 -4.78 -4.46
CA VAL A 161 -25.63 -4.05 -5.23
C VAL A 161 -24.74 -5.00 -6.04
N VAL A 162 -24.32 -6.13 -5.48
CA VAL A 162 -23.60 -7.18 -6.23
C VAL A 162 -24.39 -7.62 -7.45
N GLN A 163 -25.71 -7.89 -7.28
CA GLN A 163 -26.57 -8.31 -8.38
C GLN A 163 -26.61 -7.25 -9.50
N LEU A 164 -26.66 -5.96 -9.14
CA LEU A 164 -26.61 -4.88 -10.13
C LEU A 164 -25.32 -4.86 -10.96
N PHE A 165 -24.18 -5.25 -10.39
CA PHE A 165 -22.92 -5.43 -11.12
C PHE A 165 -22.96 -6.67 -12.03
N VAL A 166 -23.49 -7.79 -11.51
CA VAL A 166 -23.61 -9.07 -12.25
C VAL A 166 -24.54 -8.93 -13.47
N ASP A 167 -25.67 -8.24 -13.30
CA ASP A 167 -26.63 -7.97 -14.38
C ASP A 167 -26.00 -7.13 -15.52
N ARG A 168 -24.97 -6.37 -15.20
CA ARG A 168 -24.17 -5.59 -16.16
C ARG A 168 -22.89 -6.31 -16.59
N GLN A 169 -22.86 -7.63 -16.43
CA GLN A 169 -21.82 -8.54 -16.90
C GLN A 169 -20.47 -8.41 -16.18
N PHE A 170 -20.42 -7.79 -14.98
CA PHE A 170 -19.21 -7.83 -14.18
C PHE A 170 -19.05 -9.22 -13.54
N PRO A 171 -17.86 -9.83 -13.55
CA PRO A 171 -17.66 -11.20 -13.06
C PRO A 171 -17.96 -11.37 -11.57
N ALA A 172 -18.96 -12.15 -11.21
CA ALA A 172 -19.39 -12.37 -9.81
C ALA A 172 -18.24 -12.84 -8.89
N LYS A 173 -17.32 -13.67 -9.41
CA LYS A 173 -16.15 -14.17 -8.66
C LYS A 173 -15.17 -13.09 -8.21
N ARG A 174 -15.32 -11.88 -8.74
CA ARG A 174 -14.48 -10.71 -8.43
C ARG A 174 -15.21 -9.69 -7.56
N ILE A 175 -16.35 -10.08 -6.97
CA ILE A 175 -17.11 -9.22 -6.08
C ILE A 175 -17.27 -9.91 -4.74
N GLU A 176 -16.89 -9.23 -3.67
CA GLU A 176 -17.13 -9.64 -2.29
C GLU A 176 -18.29 -8.82 -1.69
N ALA A 177 -19.24 -9.48 -1.02
CA ALA A 177 -20.35 -8.84 -0.32
C ALA A 177 -20.21 -9.03 1.19
N VAL A 178 -20.15 -7.93 1.93
CA VAL A 178 -20.02 -7.89 3.40
C VAL A 178 -21.18 -7.13 4.01
N GLY A 179 -21.82 -7.69 5.04
CA GLY A 179 -22.76 -6.96 5.92
C GLY A 179 -22.05 -6.54 7.19
N ARG A 180 -22.16 -5.27 7.58
CA ARG A 180 -21.62 -4.72 8.82
C ARG A 180 -22.71 -4.29 9.82
N GLY A 181 -23.98 -4.27 9.39
CA GLY A 181 -25.05 -3.77 10.23
C GLY A 181 -24.76 -2.34 10.67
N GLU A 182 -24.97 -2.10 11.96
CA GLU A 182 -24.73 -0.82 12.63
C GLU A 182 -23.31 -0.66 13.23
N ARG A 183 -22.40 -1.65 13.02
CA ARG A 183 -21.07 -1.63 13.64
C ARG A 183 -20.14 -0.57 13.09
N GLU A 184 -20.42 -0.07 11.90
CA GLU A 184 -19.60 0.94 11.24
C GLU A 184 -20.47 2.10 10.77
N LEU A 185 -20.82 2.99 11.70
CA LEU A 185 -21.65 4.16 11.42
C LEU A 185 -20.87 5.24 10.69
N ALA A 186 -21.48 5.87 9.68
CA ALA A 186 -20.94 7.09 9.06
C ALA A 186 -21.14 8.31 9.96
N VAL A 187 -22.23 8.31 10.69
CA VAL A 187 -22.59 9.31 11.69
C VAL A 187 -22.85 8.58 13.00
N SER A 188 -22.08 8.90 14.02
CA SER A 188 -22.27 8.31 15.35
C SER A 188 -23.64 8.72 15.92
N THR A 189 -24.43 7.73 16.33
CA THR A 189 -25.74 7.91 16.95
C THR A 189 -25.83 7.05 18.22
N ALA A 190 -26.79 7.34 19.08
CA ALA A 190 -27.21 6.41 20.11
C ALA A 190 -27.97 5.23 19.47
N ASP A 191 -28.35 4.23 20.30
CA ASP A 191 -29.19 3.13 19.85
C ASP A 191 -30.61 3.63 19.48
N GLU A 192 -31.29 2.87 18.63
CA GLU A 192 -32.66 3.12 18.18
C GLU A 192 -32.87 4.47 17.48
N VAL A 193 -31.81 5.03 16.85
CA VAL A 193 -31.89 6.29 16.09
C VAL A 193 -32.00 6.00 14.59
N ASP A 194 -33.04 6.58 13.98
CA ASP A 194 -33.20 6.59 12.52
C ASP A 194 -32.25 7.64 11.91
N GLU A 195 -31.18 7.19 11.25
CA GLU A 195 -30.19 8.07 10.61
C GLU A 195 -29.98 7.64 9.14
N PRO A 196 -30.58 8.37 8.19
CA PRO A 196 -30.50 8.03 6.76
C PRO A 196 -29.07 7.88 6.23
N ARG A 197 -28.11 8.65 6.76
CA ARG A 197 -26.71 8.62 6.30
C ARG A 197 -26.00 7.31 6.68
N ASN A 198 -26.52 6.59 7.69
CA ASN A 198 -26.02 5.29 8.07
C ASN A 198 -26.60 4.15 7.19
N ARG A 199 -27.76 4.35 6.54
CA ARG A 199 -28.39 3.38 5.63
C ARG A 199 -27.73 3.42 4.24
N ARG A 200 -26.52 2.92 4.16
CA ARG A 200 -25.69 3.02 2.95
C ARG A 200 -25.05 1.68 2.58
N VAL A 201 -24.59 1.60 1.37
CA VAL A 201 -23.61 0.61 0.92
C VAL A 201 -22.39 1.34 0.38
N THR A 202 -21.21 0.93 0.80
CA THR A 202 -19.95 1.38 0.24
C THR A 202 -19.45 0.37 -0.79
N ILE A 203 -18.99 0.87 -1.94
CA ILE A 203 -18.43 0.08 -3.03
C ILE A 203 -16.99 0.50 -3.18
N GLU A 204 -16.06 -0.42 -3.00
CA GLU A 204 -14.65 -0.17 -3.19
C GLU A 204 -14.14 -0.94 -4.41
N VAL A 205 -13.70 -0.22 -5.44
CA VAL A 205 -13.08 -0.76 -6.66
C VAL A 205 -11.56 -0.72 -6.47
N ARG A 206 -10.95 -1.91 -6.43
CA ARG A 206 -9.52 -2.12 -6.19
C ARG A 206 -8.76 -2.47 -7.45
#